data_10782de2e9ae44fc5dffa61dfc908ec0
#
_entry.id   10782de2e9ae44fc5dffa61dfc908ec0
#
_cell.length_a   1.000
_cell.length_b   1.000
_cell.length_c   1.000
_cell.angle_alpha   90.00
_cell.angle_beta   90.00
_cell.angle_gamma   90.00
#
_symmetry.space_group_name_H-M   'P 1'
#
loop_
_entity.id
_entity.type
_entity.pdbx_description
1 polymer ?
#
loop_
_entity_poly.entity_id
_entity_poly.type
_entity_poly.pdbx_seq_one_letter_code
_entity_poly.pdbx_strand_id
1 'polypeptide(L)' 'MEKLTVELTDSLLYDRLHTLSEEYSVPAELLINVAVKRLIDDVDFVRSLRTGTIREE' A
#
# COMPACT_ATOMS: atom_id res chain seq x y z
N MET A 1 -7.51 14.13 -10.14
CA MET A 1 -7.28 12.83 -9.53
C MET A 1 -6.32 12.00 -10.36
N GLU A 2 -5.30 11.48 -9.72
CA GLU A 2 -4.29 10.70 -10.41
C GLU A 2 -4.70 9.24 -10.55
N LYS A 3 -4.30 8.63 -11.64
CA LYS A 3 -4.60 7.23 -11.87
C LYS A 3 -3.35 6.46 -12.20
N LEU A 4 -3.30 5.24 -11.73
CA LEU A 4 -2.18 4.36 -11.97
C LEU A 4 -2.72 2.97 -12.25
N THR A 5 -2.27 2.39 -13.35
CA THR A 5 -2.67 1.02 -13.69
C THR A 5 -1.55 0.09 -13.29
N VAL A 6 -1.88 -0.89 -12.48
CA VAL A 6 -0.90 -1.85 -11.97
C VAL A 6 -1.34 -3.26 -12.27
N GLU A 7 -0.40 -4.08 -12.72
CA GLU A 7 -0.67 -5.47 -12.96
C GLU A 7 -0.23 -6.29 -11.76
N LEU A 8 -1.14 -7.08 -11.24
CA LEU A 8 -0.79 -8.00 -10.16
C LEU A 8 -0.35 -9.30 -10.80
N THR A 9 0.94 -9.56 -10.72
CA THR A 9 1.51 -10.72 -11.39
C THR A 9 1.28 -12.03 -10.64
N ASP A 10 0.88 -11.94 -9.37
CA ASP A 10 0.59 -13.11 -8.57
C ASP A 10 -0.93 -13.23 -8.44
N SER A 11 -1.50 -14.27 -9.05
CA SER A 11 -2.94 -14.44 -9.03
C SER A 11 -3.49 -14.60 -7.62
N LEU A 12 -2.68 -15.13 -6.70
CA LEU A 12 -3.09 -15.28 -5.33
C LEU A 12 -3.32 -13.92 -4.66
N LEU A 13 -2.48 -12.95 -4.99
CA LEU A 13 -2.66 -11.60 -4.46
C LEU A 13 -3.97 -10.99 -4.94
N TYR A 14 -4.27 -11.20 -6.20
CA TYR A 14 -5.50 -10.68 -6.76
C TYR A 14 -6.71 -11.30 -6.06
N ASP A 15 -6.68 -12.62 -5.90
CA ASP A 15 -7.78 -13.32 -5.25
C ASP A 15 -7.97 -12.88 -3.80
N ARG A 16 -6.87 -12.71 -3.08
CA ARG A 16 -6.93 -12.30 -1.69
C ARG A 16 -7.48 -10.88 -1.57
N LEU A 17 -7.07 -10.01 -2.47
CA LEU A 17 -7.56 -8.64 -2.48
C LEU A 17 -9.06 -8.61 -2.74
N HIS A 18 -9.51 -9.42 -3.69
CA HIS A 18 -10.92 -9.49 -4.03
C HIS A 18 -11.73 -10.01 -2.83
N THR A 19 -11.20 -11.02 -2.17
CA THR A 19 -11.86 -11.59 -0.99
C THR A 19 -11.98 -10.56 0.13
N LEU A 20 -10.94 -9.80 0.38
CA LEU A 20 -10.97 -8.76 1.40
C LEU A 20 -11.99 -7.69 1.06
N SER A 21 -12.04 -7.32 -0.21
CA SER A 21 -13.00 -6.32 -0.67
C SER A 21 -14.42 -6.76 -0.37
N GLU A 22 -14.71 -8.02 -0.62
CA GLU A 22 -16.04 -8.57 -0.37
C GLU A 22 -16.33 -8.72 1.11
N GLU A 23 -15.37 -9.20 1.84
CA GLU A 23 -15.51 -9.43 3.28
C GLU A 23 -15.86 -8.17 4.05
N TYR A 24 -15.21 -7.09 3.70
CA TYR A 24 -15.41 -5.83 4.42
C TYR A 24 -16.33 -4.86 3.68
N SER A 25 -16.86 -5.30 2.55
CA SER A 25 -17.77 -4.48 1.75
C SER A 25 -17.18 -3.11 1.41
N VAL A 26 -15.91 -3.10 1.06
CA VAL A 26 -15.25 -1.87 0.62
C VAL A 26 -14.66 -2.09 -0.75
N PRO A 27 -14.56 -1.05 -1.58
CA PRO A 27 -14.00 -1.21 -2.91
C PRO A 27 -12.51 -1.54 -2.83
N ALA A 28 -12.05 -2.38 -3.76
CA ALA A 28 -10.65 -2.74 -3.83
C ALA A 28 -9.76 -1.52 -3.99
N GLU A 29 -10.27 -0.53 -4.68
CA GLU A 29 -9.60 0.74 -4.86
C GLU A 29 -9.19 1.39 -3.54
N LEU A 30 -10.11 1.39 -2.60
CA LEU A 30 -9.87 1.96 -1.30
C LEU A 30 -8.79 1.18 -0.56
N LEU A 31 -8.87 -0.15 -0.62
CA LEU A 31 -7.87 -1.00 0.02
C LEU A 31 -6.49 -0.73 -0.53
N ILE A 32 -6.39 -0.59 -1.84
CA ILE A 32 -5.11 -0.34 -2.49
C ILE A 32 -4.56 1.03 -2.10
N ASN A 33 -5.41 2.03 -2.05
CA ASN A 33 -4.96 3.36 -1.66
C ASN A 33 -4.41 3.39 -0.24
N VAL A 34 -5.09 2.72 0.66
CA VAL A 34 -4.63 2.63 2.04
C VAL A 34 -3.29 1.89 2.10
N ALA A 35 -3.17 0.81 1.34
CA ALA A 35 -1.97 0.01 1.32
C ALA A 35 -0.78 0.81 0.79
N VAL A 36 -0.99 1.57 -0.27
CA VAL A 36 0.07 2.38 -0.86
C VAL A 36 0.52 3.45 0.13
N LYS A 37 -0.43 4.08 0.79
CA LYS A 37 -0.10 5.08 1.78
C LYS A 37 0.74 4.48 2.91
N ARG A 38 0.34 3.33 3.40
CA ARG A 38 1.07 2.66 4.46
C ARG A 38 2.46 2.27 4.03
N LEU A 39 2.57 1.77 2.79
CA LEU A 39 3.86 1.38 2.26
C LEU A 39 4.83 2.56 2.23
N ILE A 40 4.35 3.69 1.74
CA ILE A 40 5.17 4.89 1.66
C ILE A 40 5.58 5.37 3.04
N ASP A 41 4.64 5.38 3.97
CA ASP A 41 4.92 5.77 5.34
C ASP A 41 5.95 4.85 5.99
N ASP A 42 5.82 3.54 5.75
CA ASP A 42 6.74 2.57 6.31
C ASP A 42 8.14 2.71 5.74
N VAL A 43 8.23 2.94 4.44
CA VAL A 43 9.53 3.11 3.79
C VAL A 43 10.21 4.37 4.31
N ASP A 44 9.46 5.44 4.46
CA ASP A 44 10.00 6.69 4.98
C ASP A 44 10.50 6.51 6.42
N PHE A 45 9.76 5.76 7.21
CA PHE A 45 10.13 5.49 8.59
C PHE A 45 11.45 4.71 8.65
N VAL A 46 11.55 3.66 7.84
CA VAL A 46 12.75 2.84 7.81
C VAL A 46 13.95 3.65 7.33
N ARG A 47 13.72 4.49 6.35
CA ARG A 47 14.75 5.34 5.81
C ARG A 47 15.28 6.29 6.88
N SER A 48 14.41 6.84 7.68
CA SER A 48 14.80 7.72 8.78
C SER A 48 15.66 6.99 9.79
N LEU A 49 15.29 5.76 10.10
CA LEU A 49 16.05 4.97 11.04
C LEU A 49 17.45 4.66 10.52
N ARG A 50 17.52 4.35 9.22
CA ARG A 50 18.81 3.97 8.63
C ARG A 50 19.79 5.11 8.60
N THR A 51 19.33 6.28 8.28
CA THR A 51 20.21 7.43 8.18
C THR A 51 20.54 8.01 9.53
N GLY A 52 19.78 7.65 10.53
CA GLY A 52 19.99 8.20 11.85
C GLY A 52 19.59 9.66 11.92
N THR A 53 19.06 10.17 10.85
CA THR A 53 18.74 11.57 10.83
C THR A 53 17.34 11.74 11.18
N ILE A 54 17.05 11.44 12.25
CA ILE A 54 15.75 11.69 12.64
C ILE A 54 15.61 13.12 12.79
N ARG A 55 16.36 13.80 12.45
CA ARG A 55 16.42 15.03 12.43
C ARG A 55 16.22 15.77 11.39
N GLU A 56 16.44 15.81 11.15
CA GLU A 56 16.53 16.30 10.53
C GLU A 56 16.69 16.62 9.79
N GLU A 57 16.63 16.77 9.61
CA GLU A 57 16.90 17.12 8.91
C GLU A 57 16.44 17.35 8.49
#